data_bcfadb63857fcf1d06b283be5f08bcf5
#
_entry.id   bcfadb63857fcf1d06b283be5f08bcf5
#
_cell.length_a   1.000
_cell.length_b   1.000
_cell.length_c   1.000
_cell.angle_alpha   90.00
_cell.angle_beta   90.00
_cell.angle_gamma   90.00
#
_symmetry.space_group_name_H-M   'P 1'
#
loop_
_entity.id
_entity.type
_entity.pdbx_description
1 polymer ?
#
loop_
_entity_poly.entity_id
_entity_poly.type
_entity_poly.pdbx_seq_one_letter_code
_entity_poly.pdbx_strand_id
1 'polypeptide(L)'
;LLMEWAGMKAARVYLELFGKAPALVLAGKGNNGGDGLVLARHLLLEGVGVRVYAAGGQTGDALLALQALLAHGVEVRPLEEASFREGEVMVDALFGTGLKGPLTDFYAELVERVNRAGLPVLALDLPSGLPFSPHVRATATVAFAALKTPHLLQREACGKLYLAEIGLPKPLLEREDLPEVASPEALRPLLPRRPLTAHKGSVGRVGVLGGYQGEGLRYAGAPLLAALGAYRMGAGLVHLVVPEGAPLEPLEAVFHPVPSPTLPPLKAEALAVGMGGGPWGRAWALKALEARLPTVLDADALHPEVAE
;
A
#
# COMPACT_ATOMS: atom_id res chain seq x y z
N LEU A 1 14.24 -10.01 -22.80
CA LEU A 1 13.39 -11.10 -22.29
C LEU A 1 12.39 -10.60 -21.22
N LEU A 2 12.86 -9.89 -20.17
CA LEU A 2 11.97 -9.37 -19.09
C LEU A 2 10.90 -8.42 -19.61
N MET A 3 11.27 -7.48 -20.48
CA MET A 3 10.34 -6.55 -21.14
C MET A 3 9.26 -7.28 -21.95
N GLU A 4 9.63 -8.34 -22.64
CA GLU A 4 8.67 -9.16 -23.40
C GLU A 4 7.65 -9.83 -22.48
N TRP A 5 8.11 -10.39 -21.34
CA TRP A 5 7.20 -10.94 -20.34
C TRP A 5 6.31 -9.86 -19.70
N ALA A 6 6.87 -8.69 -19.38
CA ALA A 6 6.12 -7.58 -18.79
C ALA A 6 4.99 -7.12 -19.72
N GLY A 7 5.28 -6.79 -20.97
CA GLY A 7 4.28 -6.34 -21.94
C GLY A 7 3.24 -7.41 -22.26
N MET A 8 3.64 -8.68 -22.43
CA MET A 8 2.71 -9.80 -22.65
C MET A 8 1.76 -10.00 -21.46
N LYS A 9 2.26 -9.98 -20.22
CA LYS A 9 1.43 -10.13 -19.02
C LYS A 9 0.48 -8.95 -18.87
N ALA A 10 0.95 -7.73 -19.12
CA ALA A 10 0.12 -6.53 -19.09
C ALA A 10 -0.98 -6.57 -20.16
N ALA A 11 -0.69 -7.07 -21.36
CA ALA A 11 -1.70 -7.26 -22.41
C ALA A 11 -2.79 -8.25 -21.98
N ARG A 12 -2.44 -9.34 -21.28
CA ARG A 12 -3.43 -10.27 -20.72
C ARG A 12 -4.34 -9.60 -19.69
N VAL A 13 -3.78 -8.81 -18.77
CA VAL A 13 -4.57 -8.03 -17.79
C VAL A 13 -5.46 -7.02 -18.50
N TYR A 14 -4.96 -6.37 -19.57
CA TYR A 14 -5.77 -5.47 -20.38
C TYR A 14 -7.00 -6.20 -20.95
N LEU A 15 -6.80 -7.35 -21.61
CA LEU A 15 -7.87 -8.14 -22.21
C LEU A 15 -8.87 -8.66 -21.16
N GLU A 16 -8.39 -9.06 -19.99
CA GLU A 16 -9.26 -9.47 -18.87
C GLU A 16 -10.18 -8.36 -18.39
N LEU A 17 -9.66 -7.13 -18.29
CA LEU A 17 -10.39 -6.00 -17.72
C LEU A 17 -11.27 -5.27 -18.73
N PHE A 18 -10.79 -5.11 -19.95
CA PHE A 18 -11.37 -4.21 -20.95
C PHE A 18 -11.79 -4.93 -22.24
N GLY A 19 -11.55 -6.24 -22.32
CA GLY A 19 -11.84 -7.01 -23.52
C GLY A 19 -11.04 -6.49 -24.73
N LYS A 20 -11.73 -6.30 -25.84
CA LYS A 20 -11.14 -5.78 -27.08
C LYS A 20 -11.41 -4.28 -27.30
N ALA A 21 -11.63 -3.51 -26.23
CA ALA A 21 -11.72 -2.06 -26.36
C ALA A 21 -10.45 -1.49 -27.03
N PRO A 22 -10.56 -0.47 -27.88
CA PRO A 22 -9.39 0.14 -28.53
C PRO A 22 -8.40 0.70 -27.49
N ALA A 23 -7.11 0.46 -27.68
CA ALA A 23 -6.05 0.90 -26.78
C ALA A 23 -5.35 2.14 -27.29
N LEU A 24 -5.18 3.12 -26.41
CA LEU A 24 -4.31 4.28 -26.60
C LEU A 24 -3.08 4.13 -25.70
N VAL A 25 -1.91 3.89 -26.27
CA VAL A 25 -0.66 3.70 -25.51
C VAL A 25 0.16 4.97 -25.49
N LEU A 26 0.51 5.44 -24.29
CA LEU A 26 1.41 6.56 -24.06
C LEU A 26 2.75 6.01 -23.55
N ALA A 27 3.75 5.93 -24.43
CA ALA A 27 5.03 5.30 -24.14
C ALA A 27 6.14 6.32 -23.89
N GLY A 28 6.79 6.22 -22.74
CA GLY A 28 8.00 6.97 -22.42
C GLY A 28 9.22 6.47 -23.20
N LYS A 29 10.35 7.14 -23.01
CA LYS A 29 11.63 6.75 -23.66
C LYS A 29 12.35 5.56 -23.00
N GLY A 30 12.03 5.26 -21.73
CA GLY A 30 12.69 4.22 -20.91
C GLY A 30 12.05 2.84 -21.03
N ASN A 31 12.45 1.94 -20.12
CA ASN A 31 11.97 0.55 -20.11
C ASN A 31 10.45 0.45 -19.96
N ASN A 32 9.83 1.28 -19.13
CA ASN A 32 8.37 1.28 -19.00
C ASN A 32 7.65 1.58 -20.33
N GLY A 33 8.21 2.52 -21.10
CA GLY A 33 7.74 2.79 -22.46
C GLY A 33 7.90 1.56 -23.38
N GLY A 34 9.02 0.85 -23.25
CA GLY A 34 9.26 -0.40 -23.95
C GLY A 34 8.24 -1.47 -23.59
N ASP A 35 7.89 -1.63 -22.31
CA ASP A 35 6.84 -2.55 -21.86
C ASP A 35 5.49 -2.20 -22.49
N GLY A 36 5.18 -0.89 -22.61
CA GLY A 36 3.98 -0.40 -23.30
C GLY A 36 3.97 -0.71 -24.81
N LEU A 37 5.12 -0.59 -25.48
CA LEU A 37 5.25 -0.91 -26.89
C LEU A 37 5.09 -2.44 -27.15
N VAL A 38 5.63 -3.28 -26.26
CA VAL A 38 5.42 -4.73 -26.29
C VAL A 38 3.94 -5.06 -26.05
N LEU A 39 3.30 -4.43 -25.04
CA LEU A 39 1.87 -4.58 -24.79
C LEU A 39 1.06 -4.23 -26.05
N ALA A 40 1.34 -3.09 -26.69
CA ALA A 40 0.65 -2.66 -27.92
C ALA A 40 0.74 -3.73 -29.02
N ARG A 41 1.92 -4.31 -29.21
CA ARG A 41 2.12 -5.39 -30.19
C ARG A 41 1.30 -6.64 -29.86
N HIS A 42 1.27 -7.06 -28.59
CA HIS A 42 0.45 -8.20 -28.18
C HIS A 42 -1.05 -7.94 -28.35
N LEU A 43 -1.53 -6.75 -28.02
CA LEU A 43 -2.92 -6.36 -28.21
C LEU A 43 -3.29 -6.37 -29.71
N LEU A 44 -2.40 -5.87 -30.57
CA LEU A 44 -2.61 -5.92 -32.04
C LEU A 44 -2.75 -7.36 -32.53
N LEU A 45 -1.90 -8.28 -32.06
CA LEU A 45 -1.96 -9.70 -32.41
C LEU A 45 -3.28 -10.38 -31.96
N GLU A 46 -3.88 -9.87 -30.88
CA GLU A 46 -5.20 -10.32 -30.38
C GLU A 46 -6.38 -9.62 -31.12
N GLY A 47 -6.08 -8.78 -32.11
CA GLY A 47 -7.08 -8.06 -32.91
C GLY A 47 -7.67 -6.83 -32.23
N VAL A 48 -6.99 -6.26 -31.27
CA VAL A 48 -7.33 -4.97 -30.63
C VAL A 48 -6.79 -3.84 -31.50
N GLY A 49 -7.60 -2.81 -31.74
CA GLY A 49 -7.16 -1.59 -32.40
C GLY A 49 -6.22 -0.81 -31.46
N VAL A 50 -5.01 -0.47 -31.91
CA VAL A 50 -4.03 0.25 -31.09
C VAL A 50 -3.63 1.56 -31.74
N ARG A 51 -3.52 2.61 -30.92
CA ARG A 51 -2.91 3.89 -31.25
C ARG A 51 -1.76 4.13 -30.28
N VAL A 52 -0.61 4.53 -30.81
CA VAL A 52 0.60 4.66 -30.01
C VAL A 52 1.18 6.06 -30.18
N TYR A 53 1.41 6.70 -29.04
CA TYR A 53 2.20 7.91 -28.94
C TYR A 53 3.43 7.65 -28.08
N ALA A 54 4.60 8.01 -28.55
CA ALA A 54 5.84 7.70 -27.86
C ALA A 54 6.74 8.92 -27.77
N ALA A 55 7.44 9.06 -26.66
CA ALA A 55 8.56 9.97 -26.57
C ALA A 55 9.66 9.54 -27.53
N GLY A 56 10.34 10.46 -28.14
CA GLY A 56 11.51 10.15 -28.95
C GLY A 56 12.70 9.67 -28.12
N GLY A 57 13.68 9.03 -28.79
CA GLY A 57 14.97 8.69 -28.17
C GLY A 57 14.99 7.39 -27.33
N GLN A 58 14.15 6.42 -27.66
CA GLN A 58 14.26 5.06 -27.09
C GLN A 58 15.65 4.48 -27.39
N THR A 59 16.16 3.71 -26.44
CA THR A 59 17.44 3.02 -26.52
C THR A 59 17.31 1.58 -26.01
N GLY A 60 18.30 0.72 -26.28
CA GLY A 60 18.34 -0.65 -25.78
C GLY A 60 17.08 -1.46 -26.12
N ASP A 61 16.52 -2.16 -25.15
CA ASP A 61 15.36 -3.04 -25.36
C ASP A 61 14.10 -2.25 -25.73
N ALA A 62 13.93 -1.01 -25.27
CA ALA A 62 12.79 -0.17 -25.67
C ALA A 62 12.85 0.20 -27.16
N LEU A 63 14.06 0.41 -27.71
CA LEU A 63 14.23 0.63 -29.14
C LEU A 63 13.89 -0.64 -29.95
N LEU A 64 14.31 -1.82 -29.48
CA LEU A 64 13.94 -3.08 -30.11
C LEU A 64 12.43 -3.32 -30.11
N ALA A 65 11.77 -2.99 -29.00
CA ALA A 65 10.29 -3.07 -28.90
C ALA A 65 9.61 -2.12 -29.89
N LEU A 66 10.13 -0.89 -30.04
CA LEU A 66 9.64 0.07 -31.02
C LEU A 66 9.79 -0.46 -32.46
N GLN A 67 10.98 -0.95 -32.80
CA GLN A 67 11.25 -1.49 -34.13
C GLN A 67 10.34 -2.69 -34.46
N ALA A 68 10.13 -3.58 -33.48
CA ALA A 68 9.21 -4.71 -33.63
C ALA A 68 7.77 -4.25 -33.88
N LEU A 69 7.29 -3.22 -33.16
CA LEU A 69 5.95 -2.68 -33.35
C LEU A 69 5.79 -2.01 -34.72
N LEU A 70 6.77 -1.22 -35.15
CA LEU A 70 6.77 -0.58 -36.49
C LEU A 70 6.74 -1.64 -37.63
N ALA A 71 7.44 -2.77 -37.44
CA ALA A 71 7.43 -3.87 -38.38
C ALA A 71 6.05 -4.53 -38.56
N HIS A 72 5.14 -4.36 -37.59
CA HIS A 72 3.72 -4.77 -37.71
C HIS A 72 2.83 -3.70 -38.37
N GLY A 73 3.41 -2.62 -38.89
CA GLY A 73 2.68 -1.57 -39.60
C GLY A 73 1.95 -0.56 -38.70
N VAL A 74 2.25 -0.53 -37.40
CA VAL A 74 1.65 0.43 -36.50
C VAL A 74 2.35 1.78 -36.67
N GLU A 75 1.57 2.83 -36.90
CA GLU A 75 2.07 4.21 -36.87
C GLU A 75 2.30 4.65 -35.41
N VAL A 76 3.51 5.08 -35.09
CA VAL A 76 3.87 5.63 -33.80
C VAL A 76 4.09 7.13 -33.95
N ARG A 77 3.33 7.94 -33.21
CA ARG A 77 3.36 9.40 -33.26
C ARG A 77 4.05 9.99 -32.04
N PRO A 78 4.54 11.24 -32.13
CA PRO A 78 5.08 11.96 -30.98
C PRO A 78 4.04 12.11 -29.86
N LEU A 79 4.49 12.10 -28.58
CA LEU A 79 3.61 12.31 -27.41
C LEU A 79 2.90 13.66 -27.42
N GLU A 80 3.52 14.66 -28.03
CA GLU A 80 2.98 16.01 -28.19
C GLU A 80 1.68 16.03 -28.99
N GLU A 81 1.51 15.09 -29.89
CA GLU A 81 0.32 14.93 -30.72
C GLU A 81 -0.78 14.08 -30.06
N ALA A 82 -0.56 13.65 -28.81
CA ALA A 82 -1.50 12.75 -28.13
C ALA A 82 -2.91 13.33 -28.08
N SER A 83 -3.87 12.56 -28.54
CA SER A 83 -5.29 12.90 -28.54
C SER A 83 -6.11 11.72 -28.01
N PHE A 84 -7.15 12.00 -27.27
CA PHE A 84 -7.99 11.04 -26.57
C PHE A 84 -9.35 10.92 -27.27
N ARG A 85 -9.86 9.70 -27.40
CA ARG A 85 -11.15 9.43 -28.03
C ARG A 85 -12.05 8.64 -27.09
N GLU A 86 -13.31 8.94 -27.11
CA GLU A 86 -14.30 8.18 -26.34
C GLU A 86 -14.27 6.69 -26.74
N GLY A 87 -14.41 5.81 -25.74
CA GLY A 87 -14.37 4.36 -25.94
C GLY A 87 -12.97 3.75 -25.95
N GLU A 88 -11.90 4.55 -25.95
CA GLU A 88 -10.53 4.04 -25.77
C GLU A 88 -10.20 3.76 -24.30
N VAL A 89 -9.29 2.81 -24.08
CA VAL A 89 -8.61 2.59 -22.81
C VAL A 89 -7.18 3.11 -22.94
N MET A 90 -6.78 4.00 -22.04
CA MET A 90 -5.42 4.51 -22.03
C MET A 90 -4.47 3.55 -21.31
N VAL A 91 -3.31 3.32 -21.91
CA VAL A 91 -2.20 2.61 -21.29
C VAL A 91 -1.13 3.62 -20.93
N ASP A 92 -0.95 3.85 -19.66
CA ASP A 92 0.10 4.70 -19.12
C ASP A 92 1.40 3.90 -18.98
N ALA A 93 2.31 4.14 -19.90
CA ALA A 93 3.65 3.57 -19.95
C ALA A 93 4.71 4.68 -20.03
N LEU A 94 4.44 5.88 -19.47
CA LEU A 94 5.38 7.00 -19.55
C LEU A 94 6.57 6.80 -18.60
N PHE A 95 6.30 6.57 -17.31
CA PHE A 95 7.31 6.42 -16.26
C PHE A 95 6.95 5.29 -15.30
N GLY A 96 7.94 4.49 -14.93
CA GLY A 96 7.86 3.51 -13.84
C GLY A 96 8.74 3.94 -12.65
N THR A 97 9.41 2.99 -12.02
CA THR A 97 10.29 3.20 -10.85
C THR A 97 11.50 4.10 -11.10
N GLY A 98 11.82 4.44 -12.34
CA GLY A 98 12.95 5.29 -12.70
C GLY A 98 12.77 6.79 -12.47
N LEU A 99 11.60 7.24 -12.02
CA LEU A 99 11.31 8.65 -11.78
C LEU A 99 11.99 9.13 -10.49
N LYS A 100 12.81 10.20 -10.59
CA LYS A 100 13.61 10.70 -9.45
C LYS A 100 13.09 12.00 -8.84
N GLY A 101 12.01 12.55 -9.37
CA GLY A 101 11.43 13.81 -8.90
C GLY A 101 10.06 14.06 -9.54
N PRO A 102 9.35 15.14 -9.15
CA PRO A 102 8.07 15.50 -9.73
C PRO A 102 8.15 15.65 -11.25
N LEU A 103 7.05 15.34 -11.91
CA LEU A 103 6.90 15.67 -13.34
C LEU A 103 6.85 17.18 -13.52
N THR A 104 7.49 17.66 -14.57
CA THR A 104 7.54 19.08 -14.93
C THR A 104 7.06 19.30 -16.36
N ASP A 105 6.72 20.55 -16.66
CA ASP A 105 6.40 21.02 -17.98
C ASP A 105 5.42 20.12 -18.75
N PHE A 106 5.81 19.71 -19.94
CA PHE A 106 5.00 18.88 -20.82
C PHE A 106 4.42 17.60 -20.17
N TYR A 107 5.22 16.89 -19.38
CA TYR A 107 4.75 15.64 -18.76
C TYR A 107 3.72 15.87 -17.65
N ALA A 108 3.88 16.94 -16.89
CA ALA A 108 2.89 17.33 -15.88
C ALA A 108 1.56 17.69 -16.56
N GLU A 109 1.61 18.50 -17.62
CA GLU A 109 0.42 18.85 -18.40
C GLU A 109 -0.23 17.63 -19.06
N LEU A 110 0.57 16.73 -19.65
CA LEU A 110 0.05 15.50 -20.26
C LEU A 110 -0.69 14.64 -19.24
N VAL A 111 -0.13 14.44 -18.05
CA VAL A 111 -0.76 13.69 -16.96
C VAL A 111 -2.08 14.34 -16.53
N GLU A 112 -2.14 15.65 -16.42
CA GLU A 112 -3.39 16.33 -16.11
C GLU A 112 -4.44 16.19 -17.23
N ARG A 113 -4.02 16.19 -18.48
CA ARG A 113 -4.90 15.92 -19.62
C ARG A 113 -5.43 14.50 -19.58
N VAL A 114 -4.58 13.51 -19.27
CA VAL A 114 -4.99 12.10 -19.06
C VAL A 114 -6.05 12.01 -17.97
N ASN A 115 -5.81 12.62 -16.81
CA ASN A 115 -6.74 12.59 -15.69
C ASN A 115 -8.09 13.28 -15.98
N ARG A 116 -8.07 14.34 -16.81
CA ARG A 116 -9.29 15.07 -17.22
C ARG A 116 -10.08 14.37 -18.31
N ALA A 117 -9.47 13.48 -19.08
CA ALA A 117 -10.12 12.79 -20.18
C ALA A 117 -11.24 11.82 -19.73
N GLY A 118 -11.23 11.39 -18.47
CA GLY A 118 -12.27 10.51 -17.91
C GLY A 118 -12.30 9.11 -18.50
N LEU A 119 -11.28 8.71 -19.26
CA LEU A 119 -11.16 7.38 -19.84
C LEU A 119 -10.56 6.40 -18.83
N PRO A 120 -10.86 5.08 -18.94
CA PRO A 120 -10.17 4.07 -18.16
C PRO A 120 -8.66 4.10 -18.43
N VAL A 121 -7.83 3.95 -17.38
CA VAL A 121 -6.37 3.95 -17.50
C VAL A 121 -5.81 2.66 -16.91
N LEU A 122 -5.02 1.93 -17.70
CA LEU A 122 -4.14 0.87 -17.23
C LEU A 122 -2.72 1.42 -17.10
N ALA A 123 -2.21 1.55 -15.88
CA ALA A 123 -0.83 1.95 -15.64
C ALA A 123 0.11 0.74 -15.63
N LEU A 124 1.26 0.87 -16.25
CA LEU A 124 2.32 -0.13 -16.24
C LEU A 124 3.35 0.21 -15.18
N ASP A 125 3.70 -0.76 -14.38
CA ASP A 125 4.61 -0.71 -13.23
C ASP A 125 4.13 0.23 -12.13
N LEU A 126 4.04 1.52 -12.37
CA LEU A 126 3.51 2.56 -11.48
C LEU A 126 2.72 3.58 -12.30
N PRO A 127 1.62 4.13 -11.77
CA PRO A 127 1.04 5.34 -12.35
C PRO A 127 2.08 6.43 -12.49
N SER A 128 2.25 6.94 -13.71
CA SER A 128 3.29 7.92 -14.02
C SER A 128 3.16 9.17 -13.17
N GLY A 129 4.26 9.58 -12.56
CA GLY A 129 4.31 10.67 -11.60
C GLY A 129 4.47 10.21 -10.16
N LEU A 130 3.98 9.02 -9.77
CA LEU A 130 4.17 8.53 -8.41
C LEU A 130 5.66 8.38 -8.05
N PRO A 131 6.04 8.68 -6.80
CA PRO A 131 5.19 9.06 -5.65
C PRO A 131 4.88 10.57 -5.57
N PHE A 132 5.19 11.33 -6.58
CA PHE A 132 5.04 12.80 -6.60
C PHE A 132 3.67 13.22 -7.16
N SER A 133 3.45 14.53 -7.24
CA SER A 133 2.28 15.16 -7.88
C SER A 133 2.76 16.15 -8.94
N PRO A 134 2.07 16.28 -10.08
CA PRO A 134 0.91 15.50 -10.49
C PRO A 134 1.26 14.05 -10.87
N HIS A 135 0.30 13.15 -10.77
CA HIS A 135 0.43 11.75 -11.18
C HIS A 135 -0.85 11.26 -11.85
N VAL A 136 -0.71 10.20 -12.63
CA VAL A 136 -1.85 9.50 -13.28
C VAL A 136 -2.72 8.83 -12.22
N ARG A 137 -4.05 8.93 -12.39
CA ARG A 137 -5.05 8.20 -11.61
C ARG A 137 -5.50 6.98 -12.43
N ALA A 138 -4.97 5.83 -12.08
CA ALA A 138 -5.23 4.62 -12.83
C ALA A 138 -6.53 3.93 -12.40
N THR A 139 -7.24 3.33 -13.36
CA THR A 139 -8.33 2.37 -13.10
C THR A 139 -7.75 1.06 -12.57
N ALA A 140 -6.62 0.65 -13.14
CA ALA A 140 -5.86 -0.50 -12.70
C ALA A 140 -4.36 -0.28 -12.96
N THR A 141 -3.52 -0.98 -12.19
CA THR A 141 -2.07 -0.96 -12.34
C THR A 141 -1.53 -2.38 -12.39
N VAL A 142 -0.65 -2.64 -13.35
CA VAL A 142 0.10 -3.90 -13.44
C VAL A 142 1.50 -3.67 -12.90
N ALA A 143 1.76 -4.08 -11.68
CA ALA A 143 3.08 -4.06 -11.07
C ALA A 143 3.91 -5.26 -11.58
N PHE A 144 5.15 -5.01 -11.97
CA PHE A 144 6.04 -6.05 -12.47
C PHE A 144 6.96 -6.56 -11.37
N ALA A 145 7.07 -7.88 -11.26
CA ALA A 145 7.93 -8.64 -10.34
C ALA A 145 7.54 -8.50 -8.85
N ALA A 146 7.44 -7.30 -8.31
CA ALA A 146 7.10 -7.03 -6.92
C ALA A 146 6.28 -5.75 -6.79
N LEU A 147 5.54 -5.60 -5.71
CA LEU A 147 4.92 -4.34 -5.33
C LEU A 147 6.02 -3.35 -4.89
N LYS A 148 5.83 -2.08 -5.19
CA LYS A 148 6.68 -0.98 -4.76
C LYS A 148 5.95 -0.18 -3.69
N THR A 149 6.70 0.51 -2.84
CA THR A 149 6.14 1.33 -1.75
C THR A 149 4.98 2.25 -2.18
N PRO A 150 5.05 2.96 -3.34
CA PRO A 150 3.92 3.80 -3.78
C PRO A 150 2.62 3.02 -4.03
N HIS A 151 2.68 1.74 -4.44
CA HIS A 151 1.48 0.91 -4.61
C HIS A 151 0.69 0.74 -3.30
N LEU A 152 1.36 0.81 -2.17
CA LEU A 152 0.77 0.60 -0.85
C LEU A 152 0.40 1.93 -0.20
N LEU A 153 1.30 2.92 -0.25
CA LEU A 153 1.10 4.21 0.41
C LEU A 153 0.18 5.17 -0.37
N GLN A 154 0.10 5.01 -1.70
CA GLN A 154 -0.73 5.85 -2.59
C GLN A 154 -1.73 4.98 -3.37
N ARG A 155 -2.35 4.07 -2.67
CA ARG A 155 -3.25 3.03 -3.19
C ARG A 155 -4.35 3.59 -4.09
N GLU A 156 -4.90 4.75 -3.74
CA GLU A 156 -6.00 5.38 -4.47
C GLU A 156 -5.62 5.76 -5.90
N ALA A 157 -4.36 6.13 -6.13
CA ALA A 157 -3.86 6.44 -7.47
C ALA A 157 -3.69 5.21 -8.36
N CYS A 158 -3.51 4.03 -7.75
CA CYS A 158 -3.19 2.78 -8.46
C CYS A 158 -4.43 2.02 -8.96
N GLY A 159 -5.62 2.31 -8.45
CA GLY A 159 -6.83 1.54 -8.77
C GLY A 159 -6.69 0.06 -8.38
N LYS A 160 -7.17 -0.85 -9.22
CA LYS A 160 -7.02 -2.30 -8.99
C LYS A 160 -5.59 -2.75 -9.29
N LEU A 161 -4.90 -3.35 -8.32
CA LEU A 161 -3.53 -3.82 -8.48
C LEU A 161 -3.47 -5.27 -8.97
N TYR A 162 -2.64 -5.48 -9.98
CA TYR A 162 -2.24 -6.78 -10.50
C TYR A 162 -0.73 -6.94 -10.35
N LEU A 163 -0.28 -8.05 -9.81
CA LEU A 163 1.14 -8.39 -9.76
C LEU A 163 1.46 -9.37 -10.89
N ALA A 164 2.31 -8.97 -11.81
CA ALA A 164 2.77 -9.79 -12.91
C ALA A 164 4.17 -10.35 -12.64
N GLU A 165 4.27 -11.66 -12.55
CA GLU A 165 5.56 -12.34 -12.54
C GLU A 165 6.19 -12.28 -13.94
N ILE A 166 7.41 -11.74 -14.02
CA ILE A 166 8.15 -11.52 -15.27
C ILE A 166 9.40 -12.40 -15.41
N GLY A 167 9.48 -13.46 -14.60
CA GLY A 167 10.58 -14.42 -14.68
C GLY A 167 11.83 -14.01 -13.90
N LEU A 168 11.72 -13.14 -12.91
CA LEU A 168 12.83 -12.86 -12.00
C LEU A 168 13.04 -14.06 -11.05
N PRO A 169 14.30 -14.45 -10.79
CA PRO A 169 14.61 -15.48 -9.80
C PRO A 169 14.13 -15.08 -8.39
N LYS A 170 13.55 -16.04 -7.67
CA LYS A 170 13.07 -15.83 -6.28
C LYS A 170 14.10 -15.17 -5.36
N PRO A 171 15.39 -15.57 -5.36
CA PRO A 171 16.38 -14.94 -4.47
C PRO A 171 16.58 -13.43 -4.67
N LEU A 172 16.17 -12.89 -5.82
CA LEU A 172 16.18 -11.43 -6.06
C LEU A 172 14.96 -10.73 -5.50
N LEU A 173 13.87 -11.46 -5.26
CA LEU A 173 12.60 -10.97 -4.72
C LEU A 173 12.47 -11.20 -3.21
N GLU A 174 13.09 -12.27 -2.70
CA GLU A 174 13.04 -12.70 -1.30
C GLU A 174 14.29 -12.23 -0.56
N ARG A 175 14.51 -10.93 -0.46
CA ARG A 175 15.67 -10.33 0.23
C ARG A 175 15.24 -9.87 1.61
N GLU A 176 16.05 -10.17 2.64
CA GLU A 176 15.80 -9.82 4.04
C GLU A 176 15.73 -8.30 4.30
N ASP A 177 16.37 -7.49 3.44
CA ASP A 177 16.38 -6.04 3.54
C ASP A 177 15.18 -5.34 2.87
N LEU A 178 14.27 -6.10 2.26
CA LEU A 178 13.07 -5.54 1.65
C LEU A 178 11.87 -5.61 2.61
N PRO A 179 11.02 -4.56 2.64
CA PRO A 179 9.77 -4.62 3.37
C PRO A 179 8.86 -5.74 2.81
N GLU A 180 8.24 -6.48 3.71
CA GLU A 180 7.25 -7.49 3.35
C GLU A 180 5.83 -6.95 3.54
N VAL A 181 4.93 -7.35 2.65
CA VAL A 181 3.49 -7.10 2.84
C VAL A 181 2.93 -8.18 3.75
N ALA A 182 2.33 -7.76 4.86
CA ALA A 182 1.63 -8.68 5.76
C ALA A 182 0.49 -9.37 5.01
N SER A 183 0.66 -10.66 4.73
CA SER A 183 -0.37 -11.53 4.16
C SER A 183 -0.80 -12.57 5.17
N PRO A 184 -1.99 -13.19 5.02
CA PRO A 184 -2.40 -14.30 5.88
C PRO A 184 -1.38 -15.45 5.89
N GLU A 185 -0.72 -15.72 4.77
CA GLU A 185 0.30 -16.75 4.61
C GLU A 185 1.56 -16.41 5.39
N ALA A 186 2.03 -15.16 5.31
CA ALA A 186 3.21 -14.67 6.04
C ALA A 186 2.95 -14.61 7.56
N LEU A 187 1.74 -14.23 7.97
CA LEU A 187 1.38 -14.08 9.38
C LEU A 187 1.04 -15.41 10.07
N ARG A 188 0.51 -16.40 9.34
CA ARG A 188 0.08 -17.68 9.92
C ARG A 188 1.16 -18.39 10.74
N PRO A 189 2.44 -18.48 10.32
CA PRO A 189 3.51 -19.09 11.13
C PRO A 189 3.81 -18.35 12.44
N LEU A 190 3.49 -17.04 12.49
CA LEU A 190 3.73 -16.20 13.68
C LEU A 190 2.61 -16.35 14.73
N LEU A 191 1.47 -16.92 14.36
CA LEU A 191 0.36 -17.11 15.29
C LEU A 191 0.65 -18.30 16.21
N PRO A 192 0.60 -18.10 17.56
CA PRO A 192 0.83 -19.17 18.50
C PRO A 192 -0.27 -20.24 18.40
N ARG A 193 0.12 -21.50 18.33
CA ARG A 193 -0.83 -22.61 18.42
C ARG A 193 -1.21 -22.83 19.89
N ARG A 194 -2.48 -22.72 20.19
CA ARG A 194 -2.99 -23.02 21.55
C ARG A 194 -3.06 -24.51 21.78
N PRO A 195 -2.46 -25.08 22.84
CA PRO A 195 -2.70 -26.45 23.24
C PRO A 195 -4.16 -26.64 23.70
N LEU A 196 -4.70 -27.85 23.58
CA LEU A 196 -6.07 -28.17 24.00
C LEU A 196 -6.31 -27.91 25.50
N THR A 197 -5.26 -27.96 26.30
CA THR A 197 -5.28 -27.67 27.74
C THR A 197 -5.12 -26.21 28.10
N ALA A 198 -5.07 -25.31 27.10
CA ALA A 198 -4.89 -23.89 27.35
C ALA A 198 -6.09 -23.30 28.11
N HIS A 199 -5.77 -22.43 29.07
CA HIS A 199 -6.75 -21.67 29.84
C HIS A 199 -6.34 -20.21 29.92
N LYS A 200 -7.20 -19.31 30.36
CA LYS A 200 -6.97 -17.84 30.38
C LYS A 200 -5.66 -17.41 31.06
N GLY A 201 -5.16 -18.21 32.01
CA GLY A 201 -3.89 -17.90 32.69
C GLY A 201 -2.63 -18.35 31.96
N SER A 202 -2.73 -19.19 30.93
CA SER A 202 -1.60 -19.82 30.23
C SER A 202 -1.36 -19.23 28.82
N VAL A 203 -2.20 -18.32 28.34
CA VAL A 203 -2.14 -17.79 26.97
C VAL A 203 -1.88 -16.29 26.88
N GLY A 204 -1.17 -15.78 27.87
CA GLY A 204 -0.71 -14.40 27.93
C GLY A 204 -1.73 -13.42 28.53
N ARG A 205 -1.19 -12.35 29.14
CA ARG A 205 -1.94 -11.27 29.76
C ARG A 205 -1.45 -9.94 29.22
N VAL A 206 -2.39 -9.09 28.82
CA VAL A 206 -2.10 -7.78 28.23
C VAL A 206 -2.63 -6.68 29.12
N GLY A 207 -1.82 -5.67 29.41
CA GLY A 207 -2.26 -4.43 30.01
C GLY A 207 -2.56 -3.40 28.93
N VAL A 208 -3.76 -2.84 28.95
CA VAL A 208 -4.16 -1.73 28.05
C VAL A 208 -4.35 -0.48 28.89
N LEU A 209 -3.54 0.55 28.61
CA LEU A 209 -3.57 1.84 29.31
C LEU A 209 -4.06 2.90 28.32
N GLY A 210 -5.23 3.45 28.56
CA GLY A 210 -5.81 4.45 27.65
C GLY A 210 -7.08 5.07 28.19
N GLY A 211 -7.66 5.92 27.35
CA GLY A 211 -8.83 6.69 27.71
C GLY A 211 -8.50 7.98 28.45
N TYR A 212 -9.37 8.95 28.30
CA TYR A 212 -9.29 10.24 28.97
C TYR A 212 -10.67 10.77 29.28
N GLN A 213 -10.79 11.43 30.41
CA GLN A 213 -11.97 12.20 30.78
C GLN A 213 -11.54 13.53 31.38
N GLY A 214 -11.90 14.63 30.75
CA GLY A 214 -11.60 15.98 31.20
C GLY A 214 -11.97 17.02 30.16
N GLU A 215 -12.10 18.28 30.58
CA GLU A 215 -12.38 19.43 29.69
C GLU A 215 -13.58 19.22 28.73
N GLY A 216 -14.60 18.50 29.18
CA GLY A 216 -15.77 18.17 28.35
C GLY A 216 -15.56 17.05 27.32
N LEU A 217 -14.35 16.44 27.27
CA LEU A 217 -14.00 15.36 26.35
C LEU A 217 -13.99 14.00 27.06
N ARG A 218 -14.37 12.97 26.33
CA ARG A 218 -14.32 11.57 26.78
C ARG A 218 -13.79 10.68 25.66
N TYR A 219 -12.65 10.04 25.88
CA TYR A 219 -12.08 9.04 24.99
C TYR A 219 -12.17 7.66 25.62
N ALA A 220 -13.38 7.09 25.64
CA ALA A 220 -13.63 5.84 26.32
C ALA A 220 -13.59 4.62 25.38
N GLY A 221 -13.89 4.81 24.09
CA GLY A 221 -13.99 3.70 23.12
C GLY A 221 -12.66 3.11 22.68
N ALA A 222 -11.62 3.92 22.53
CA ALA A 222 -10.34 3.49 21.99
C ALA A 222 -9.64 2.40 22.85
N PRO A 223 -9.51 2.54 24.18
CA PRO A 223 -8.92 1.48 24.99
C PRO A 223 -9.77 0.21 25.03
N LEU A 224 -11.10 0.32 24.89
CA LEU A 224 -11.97 -0.85 24.80
C LEU A 224 -11.75 -1.60 23.48
N LEU A 225 -11.61 -0.91 22.36
CA LEU A 225 -11.28 -1.52 21.07
C LEU A 225 -9.91 -2.21 21.11
N ALA A 226 -8.91 -1.63 21.76
CA ALA A 226 -7.61 -2.25 21.96
C ALA A 226 -7.71 -3.52 22.82
N ALA A 227 -8.50 -3.51 23.89
CA ALA A 227 -8.77 -4.67 24.72
C ALA A 227 -9.44 -5.80 23.91
N LEU A 228 -10.45 -5.47 23.11
CA LEU A 228 -11.11 -6.43 22.20
C LEU A 228 -10.15 -6.98 21.14
N GLY A 229 -9.26 -6.12 20.60
CA GLY A 229 -8.21 -6.54 19.69
C GLY A 229 -7.26 -7.57 20.33
N ALA A 230 -6.82 -7.31 21.55
CA ALA A 230 -5.97 -8.24 22.32
C ALA A 230 -6.66 -9.61 22.53
N TYR A 231 -7.94 -9.64 22.88
CA TYR A 231 -8.70 -10.89 23.00
C TYR A 231 -8.82 -11.62 21.67
N ARG A 232 -9.14 -10.93 20.59
CA ARG A 232 -9.25 -11.53 19.23
C ARG A 232 -7.93 -12.12 18.75
N MET A 233 -6.81 -11.48 19.14
CA MET A 233 -5.46 -12.01 18.86
C MET A 233 -5.05 -13.13 19.81
N GLY A 234 -5.84 -13.37 20.86
CA GLY A 234 -5.67 -14.54 21.66
C GLY A 234 -5.18 -14.32 23.08
N ALA A 235 -5.12 -13.11 23.58
CA ALA A 235 -4.84 -12.87 24.99
C ALA A 235 -5.82 -13.65 25.91
N GLY A 236 -5.29 -14.25 26.95
CA GLY A 236 -6.11 -14.98 27.93
C GLY A 236 -6.79 -14.07 28.93
N LEU A 237 -6.15 -12.95 29.24
CA LEU A 237 -6.67 -11.93 30.15
C LEU A 237 -6.19 -10.55 29.72
N VAL A 238 -7.08 -9.57 29.78
CA VAL A 238 -6.75 -8.16 29.54
C VAL A 238 -7.03 -7.36 30.79
N HIS A 239 -6.04 -6.58 31.23
CA HIS A 239 -6.15 -5.58 32.27
C HIS A 239 -6.35 -4.22 31.60
N LEU A 240 -7.48 -3.58 31.85
CA LEU A 240 -7.84 -2.29 31.27
C LEU A 240 -7.66 -1.19 32.31
N VAL A 241 -6.64 -0.37 32.14
CA VAL A 241 -6.33 0.77 33.02
C VAL A 241 -6.84 2.04 32.38
N VAL A 242 -7.77 2.70 33.04
CA VAL A 242 -8.47 3.89 32.53
C VAL A 242 -8.68 4.91 33.65
N PRO A 243 -8.95 6.19 33.34
CA PRO A 243 -9.32 7.18 34.32
C PRO A 243 -10.56 6.79 35.14
N GLU A 244 -10.58 7.14 36.43
CA GLU A 244 -11.77 7.04 37.26
C GLU A 244 -12.94 7.78 36.62
N GLY A 245 -14.15 7.21 36.74
CA GLY A 245 -15.37 7.77 36.15
C GLY A 245 -15.50 7.58 34.62
N ALA A 246 -14.53 6.90 33.97
CA ALA A 246 -14.71 6.50 32.59
C ALA A 246 -15.92 5.53 32.50
N PRO A 247 -16.90 5.79 31.62
CA PRO A 247 -18.12 4.98 31.52
C PRO A 247 -17.83 3.69 30.73
N LEU A 248 -16.92 2.87 31.19
CA LEU A 248 -16.50 1.63 30.57
C LEU A 248 -16.80 0.47 31.51
N GLU A 249 -17.68 -0.39 31.09
CA GLU A 249 -17.89 -1.69 31.69
C GLU A 249 -17.50 -2.77 30.66
N PRO A 250 -16.20 -3.07 30.52
CA PRO A 250 -15.78 -4.12 29.63
C PRO A 250 -16.23 -5.47 30.18
N LEU A 251 -17.03 -6.20 29.45
CA LEU A 251 -17.63 -7.49 29.85
C LEU A 251 -16.61 -8.56 30.24
N GLU A 252 -15.37 -8.49 29.72
CA GLU A 252 -14.39 -9.56 29.84
C GLU A 252 -13.04 -9.12 30.44
N ALA A 253 -12.70 -7.83 30.42
CA ALA A 253 -11.43 -7.32 30.93
C ALA A 253 -11.47 -7.07 32.46
N VAL A 254 -10.32 -7.18 33.08
CA VAL A 254 -10.13 -6.74 34.48
C VAL A 254 -9.93 -5.22 34.46
N PHE A 255 -10.89 -4.52 35.06
CA PHE A 255 -10.94 -3.07 35.05
C PHE A 255 -10.15 -2.45 36.21
N HIS A 256 -9.29 -1.49 35.90
CA HIS A 256 -8.48 -0.75 36.86
C HIS A 256 -8.71 0.76 36.69
N PRO A 257 -9.70 1.36 37.38
CA PRO A 257 -9.86 2.79 37.39
C PRO A 257 -8.74 3.43 38.19
N VAL A 258 -8.13 4.51 37.65
CA VAL A 258 -7.03 5.24 38.28
C VAL A 258 -7.32 6.74 38.33
N PRO A 259 -6.99 7.42 39.43
CA PRO A 259 -7.20 8.86 39.59
C PRO A 259 -6.16 9.74 38.89
N SER A 260 -5.07 9.15 38.44
CA SER A 260 -3.97 9.80 37.73
C SER A 260 -3.27 8.80 36.81
N PRO A 261 -2.41 9.26 35.86
CA PRO A 261 -1.74 8.37 34.91
C PRO A 261 -0.67 7.50 35.60
N THR A 262 -1.12 6.53 36.38
CA THR A 262 -0.30 5.55 37.10
C THR A 262 -0.43 4.19 36.44
N LEU A 263 0.60 3.35 36.60
CA LEU A 263 0.57 1.95 36.26
C LEU A 263 0.37 1.14 37.53
N PRO A 264 -0.83 0.61 37.78
CA PRO A 264 -1.06 -0.26 38.94
C PRO A 264 -0.27 -1.57 38.77
N PRO A 265 -0.03 -2.33 39.87
CA PRO A 265 0.65 -3.61 39.79
C PRO A 265 -0.19 -4.61 38.97
N LEU A 266 0.15 -4.75 37.70
CA LEU A 266 -0.51 -5.69 36.77
C LEU A 266 0.32 -6.96 36.64
N LYS A 267 -0.38 -8.12 36.59
CA LYS A 267 0.25 -9.36 36.14
C LYS A 267 0.19 -9.44 34.60
N ALA A 268 0.67 -8.40 33.91
CA ALA A 268 0.73 -8.34 32.45
C ALA A 268 2.09 -8.81 31.93
N GLU A 269 2.13 -9.33 30.73
CA GLU A 269 3.32 -9.79 30.02
C GLU A 269 3.64 -8.88 28.82
N ALA A 270 2.67 -8.05 28.39
CA ALA A 270 2.83 -6.99 27.39
C ALA A 270 1.87 -5.85 27.67
N LEU A 271 2.20 -4.67 27.16
CA LEU A 271 1.40 -3.46 27.33
C LEU A 271 1.02 -2.85 25.98
N ALA A 272 -0.16 -2.24 25.92
CA ALA A 272 -0.61 -1.37 24.86
C ALA A 272 -1.03 -0.03 25.48
N VAL A 273 -0.47 1.09 25.04
CA VAL A 273 -0.52 2.35 25.76
C VAL A 273 -0.83 3.51 24.84
N GLY A 274 -1.71 4.41 25.28
CA GLY A 274 -1.89 5.74 24.70
C GLY A 274 -3.20 5.94 23.94
N MET A 275 -3.92 4.88 23.59
CA MET A 275 -5.15 4.95 22.81
C MET A 275 -6.19 5.84 23.49
N GLY A 276 -6.41 7.04 22.93
CA GLY A 276 -7.28 8.06 23.50
C GLY A 276 -6.85 8.51 24.90
N GLY A 277 -5.55 8.51 25.16
CA GLY A 277 -4.98 8.89 26.46
C GLY A 277 -5.01 10.38 26.76
N GLY A 278 -5.16 11.22 25.71
CA GLY A 278 -5.12 12.67 25.85
C GLY A 278 -3.88 13.13 26.61
N PRO A 279 -4.01 14.09 27.54
CA PRO A 279 -2.87 14.57 28.33
C PRO A 279 -2.17 13.50 29.18
N TRP A 280 -2.79 12.34 29.39
CA TRP A 280 -2.21 11.24 30.17
C TRP A 280 -1.34 10.30 29.33
N GLY A 281 -1.47 10.33 28.00
CA GLY A 281 -0.79 9.38 27.10
C GLY A 281 0.72 9.35 27.30
N ARG A 282 1.37 10.51 27.32
CA ARG A 282 2.82 10.64 27.60
C ARG A 282 3.23 10.06 28.96
N ALA A 283 2.50 10.42 30.02
CA ALA A 283 2.84 9.96 31.36
C ALA A 283 2.69 8.44 31.50
N TRP A 284 1.68 7.85 30.90
CA TRP A 284 1.52 6.40 30.83
C TRP A 284 2.61 5.72 30.01
N ALA A 285 3.03 6.33 28.90
CA ALA A 285 4.11 5.79 28.10
C ALA A 285 5.41 5.68 28.87
N LEU A 286 5.82 6.73 29.60
CA LEU A 286 7.01 6.72 30.45
C LEU A 286 6.92 5.65 31.53
N LYS A 287 5.77 5.50 32.19
CA LYS A 287 5.55 4.45 33.18
C LYS A 287 5.59 3.04 32.60
N ALA A 288 5.08 2.86 31.41
CA ALA A 288 5.10 1.57 30.71
C ALA A 288 6.53 1.17 30.34
N LEU A 289 7.35 2.12 29.89
CA LEU A 289 8.77 1.88 29.58
C LEU A 289 9.58 1.49 30.84
N GLU A 290 9.30 2.13 32.00
CA GLU A 290 9.89 1.73 33.28
C GLU A 290 9.61 0.26 33.65
N ALA A 291 8.45 -0.28 33.23
CA ALA A 291 8.07 -1.66 33.51
C ALA A 291 8.89 -2.71 32.72
N ARG A 292 9.62 -2.30 31.69
CA ARG A 292 10.47 -3.16 30.84
C ARG A 292 9.73 -4.36 30.23
N LEU A 293 8.45 -4.21 29.93
CA LEU A 293 7.64 -5.20 29.22
C LEU A 293 7.58 -4.86 27.72
N PRO A 294 7.36 -5.86 26.85
CA PRO A 294 7.00 -5.59 25.46
C PRO A 294 5.83 -4.61 25.42
N THR A 295 6.01 -3.46 24.77
CA THR A 295 5.04 -2.36 24.80
C THR A 295 4.77 -1.84 23.40
N VAL A 296 3.48 -1.70 23.05
CA VAL A 296 3.01 -0.99 21.87
C VAL A 296 2.56 0.40 22.32
N LEU A 297 3.11 1.43 21.73
CA LEU A 297 2.72 2.82 21.93
C LEU A 297 1.88 3.30 20.76
N ASP A 298 0.78 4.00 21.04
CA ASP A 298 -0.14 4.52 20.04
C ASP A 298 -0.64 5.91 20.43
N ALA A 299 -1.07 6.68 19.43
CA ALA A 299 -1.72 7.97 19.58
C ALA A 299 -0.99 8.91 20.55
N ASP A 300 -1.62 9.28 21.67
CA ASP A 300 -1.10 10.27 22.64
C ASP A 300 0.15 9.77 23.42
N ALA A 301 0.52 8.51 23.30
CA ALA A 301 1.78 7.97 23.82
C ALA A 301 2.99 8.24 22.90
N LEU A 302 2.75 8.58 21.61
CA LEU A 302 3.80 8.89 20.64
C LEU A 302 4.29 10.33 20.83
N HIS A 303 5.10 10.56 21.85
CA HIS A 303 5.66 11.86 22.17
C HIS A 303 7.19 11.84 21.95
N PRO A 304 7.83 12.94 21.47
CA PRO A 304 9.28 12.97 21.22
C PRO A 304 10.11 12.52 22.42
N GLU A 305 9.76 12.95 23.63
CA GLU A 305 10.45 12.57 24.87
C GLU A 305 10.33 11.07 25.25
N VAL A 306 9.45 10.34 24.59
CA VAL A 306 9.28 8.88 24.78
C VAL A 306 10.19 8.10 23.84
N ALA A 307 10.66 8.75 22.77
CA ALA A 307 11.54 8.17 21.77
C ALA A 307 13.04 8.28 22.13
N GLU A 308 13.40 9.14 23.09
CA GLU A 308 14.76 9.30 23.67
C GLU A 308 15.01 8.28 24.79
#